data_4c7917be8a0f329c4f7180f6273f5948
#
_entry.id   4c7917be8a0f329c4f7180f6273f5948
#
_cell.length_a   1.000
_cell.length_b   1.000
_cell.length_c   1.000
_cell.angle_alpha   90.00
_cell.angle_beta   90.00
_cell.angle_gamma   90.00
#
_symmetry.space_group_name_H-M   'P 1'
#
loop_
_entity.id
_entity.type
_entity.pdbx_description
1 polymer ?
#
loop_
_entity_poly.entity_id
_entity_poly.type
_entity_poly.pdbx_seq_one_letter_code
_entity_poly.pdbx_strand_id
1 'polypeptide(L)' 'MTKDIFEKEKINLTPENGFNLIGIDYFSDSENQLYLIEHFDMYQDALSAKKNRKKPEEYFVLYKGPNGEFFCR' A
#
# COMPACT_ATOMS: atom_id res chain seq x y z
N MET A 1 -4.89 -18.49 5.94
CA MET A 1 -5.89 -17.70 5.27
C MET A 1 -5.30 -16.49 4.64
N THR A 2 -5.54 -16.34 3.34
CA THR A 2 -4.93 -15.26 2.56
C THR A 2 -5.31 -13.88 3.06
N LYS A 3 -6.54 -13.72 3.52
CA LYS A 3 -7.03 -12.42 4.00
C LYS A 3 -6.23 -11.91 5.20
N ASP A 4 -5.93 -12.81 6.13
CA ASP A 4 -5.16 -12.44 7.32
C ASP A 4 -3.72 -12.07 6.98
N ILE A 5 -3.14 -12.75 6.00
CA ILE A 5 -1.79 -12.46 5.54
C ILE A 5 -1.74 -11.07 4.90
N PHE A 6 -2.73 -10.74 4.06
CA PHE A 6 -2.81 -9.41 3.45
C PHE A 6 -2.94 -8.32 4.50
N GLU A 7 -3.76 -8.53 5.52
CA GLU A 7 -3.94 -7.55 6.58
C GLU A 7 -2.63 -7.29 7.32
N LYS A 8 -1.87 -8.36 7.63
CA LYS A 8 -0.58 -8.22 8.30
C LYS A 8 0.42 -7.47 7.42
N GLU A 9 0.48 -7.80 6.14
CA GLU A 9 1.39 -7.11 5.22
C GLU A 9 1.03 -5.64 5.09
N LYS A 10 -0.26 -5.31 5.01
CA LYS A 10 -0.71 -3.92 4.93
C LYS A 10 -0.29 -3.15 6.18
N ILE A 11 -0.47 -3.73 7.35
CA ILE A 11 -0.07 -3.08 8.60
C ILE A 11 1.44 -2.85 8.62
N ASN A 12 2.22 -3.85 8.22
CA ASN A 12 3.68 -3.74 8.21
C ASN A 12 4.19 -2.69 7.22
N LEU A 13 3.49 -2.50 6.11
CA LEU A 13 3.88 -1.54 5.08
C LEU A 13 3.25 -0.17 5.26
N THR A 14 2.41 0.01 6.28
CA THR A 14 1.80 1.30 6.59
C THR A 14 2.84 2.18 7.29
N PRO A 15 3.11 3.40 6.78
CA PRO A 15 4.12 4.26 7.37
C PRO A 15 3.62 4.96 8.63
N GLU A 16 4.56 5.36 9.49
CA GLU A 16 4.22 6.19 10.64
C GLU A 16 3.75 7.57 10.19
N ASN A 17 4.39 8.11 9.16
CA ASN A 17 4.06 9.42 8.59
C ASN A 17 4.06 9.30 7.09
N GLY A 18 3.19 10.08 6.44
CA GLY A 18 3.13 10.11 4.99
C GLY A 18 2.33 8.97 4.41
N PHE A 19 2.61 8.63 3.15
CA PHE A 19 1.82 7.71 2.34
C PHE A 19 2.74 6.78 1.58
N ASN A 20 2.47 5.48 1.63
CA ASN A 20 3.24 4.49 0.90
C ASN A 20 2.43 3.96 -0.28
N LEU A 21 3.03 3.97 -1.45
CA LEU A 21 2.45 3.34 -2.64
C LEU A 21 2.89 1.88 -2.66
N ILE A 22 1.92 0.98 -2.67
CA ILE A 22 2.14 -0.46 -2.54
C ILE A 22 1.64 -1.16 -3.78
N GLY A 23 2.42 -2.11 -4.28
CA GLY A 23 2.02 -2.95 -5.39
C GLY A 23 1.73 -4.37 -4.93
N ILE A 24 1.05 -5.13 -5.79
CA ILE A 24 0.75 -6.55 -5.55
C ILE A 24 1.53 -7.38 -6.55
N ASP A 25 2.26 -8.38 -6.06
CA ASP A 25 2.96 -9.34 -6.90
C ASP A 25 2.14 -10.63 -6.98
N TYR A 26 1.34 -10.75 -8.02
CA TYR A 26 0.46 -11.90 -8.21
C TYR A 26 1.23 -13.17 -8.57
N PHE A 27 2.48 -13.05 -8.97
CA PHE A 27 3.29 -14.20 -9.36
C PHE A 27 4.16 -14.74 -8.22
N SER A 28 4.10 -14.07 -7.07
CA SER A 28 4.87 -14.52 -5.92
C SER A 28 4.21 -15.73 -5.28
N ASP A 29 5.00 -16.79 -5.05
CA ASP A 29 4.54 -17.96 -4.31
C ASP A 29 4.74 -17.80 -2.80
N SER A 30 5.37 -16.71 -2.39
CA SER A 30 5.63 -16.45 -0.97
C SER A 30 4.44 -15.75 -0.32
N GLU A 31 4.50 -15.64 1.02
CA GLU A 31 3.50 -14.92 1.78
C GLU A 31 3.59 -13.40 1.55
N ASN A 32 4.72 -12.94 1.01
CA ASN A 32 4.99 -11.51 0.80
C ASN A 32 4.58 -11.09 -0.61
N GLN A 33 3.28 -10.97 -0.81
CA GLN A 33 2.74 -10.56 -2.11
C GLN A 33 2.66 -9.06 -2.29
N LEU A 34 2.76 -8.30 -1.20
CA LEU A 34 2.75 -6.84 -1.26
C LEU A 34 4.17 -6.31 -1.18
N TYR A 35 4.44 -5.24 -1.92
CA TYR A 35 5.77 -4.62 -1.89
C TYR A 35 5.66 -3.10 -1.94
N LEU A 36 6.60 -2.44 -1.27
CA LEU A 36 6.68 -0.97 -1.25
C LEU A 36 7.31 -0.49 -2.55
N ILE A 37 6.62 0.43 -3.22
CA ILE A 37 7.12 1.05 -4.43
C ILE A 37 7.81 2.37 -4.10
N GLU A 38 7.11 3.27 -3.40
CA GLU A 38 7.65 4.57 -3.08
C GLU A 38 6.88 5.19 -1.92
N HIS A 39 7.57 6.02 -1.14
CA HIS A 39 6.97 6.79 -0.05
C HIS A 39 6.76 8.22 -0.50
N PHE A 40 5.62 8.79 -0.12
CA PHE A 40 5.26 10.18 -0.44
C PHE A 40 4.87 10.92 0.83
N ASP A 41 5.19 12.21 0.88
CA ASP A 41 4.80 13.06 2.00
C ASP A 41 3.37 13.58 1.85
N MET A 42 2.85 13.61 0.63
CA MET A 42 1.52 14.14 0.34
C MET A 42 0.63 13.08 -0.28
N TYR A 43 -0.62 13.05 0.18
CA TYR A 43 -1.60 12.10 -0.34
C TYR A 43 -1.81 12.25 -1.85
N GLN A 44 -1.88 13.51 -2.33
CA GLN A 44 -2.09 13.78 -3.74
C GLN A 44 -0.97 13.22 -4.60
N ASP A 45 0.27 13.28 -4.12
CA ASP A 45 1.41 12.76 -4.86
C ASP A 45 1.32 11.23 -4.96
N ALA A 46 0.94 10.57 -3.87
CA ALA A 46 0.77 9.13 -3.86
C ALA A 46 -0.35 8.70 -4.83
N LEU A 47 -1.48 9.41 -4.81
CA LEU A 47 -2.58 9.11 -5.72
C LEU A 47 -2.20 9.34 -7.18
N SER A 48 -1.46 10.41 -7.46
CA SER A 48 -1.00 10.69 -8.81
C SER A 48 -0.11 9.59 -9.33
N ALA A 49 0.83 9.13 -8.49
CA ALA A 49 1.71 8.03 -8.85
C ALA A 49 0.92 6.75 -9.13
N LYS A 50 -0.10 6.47 -8.33
CA LYS A 50 -0.98 5.33 -8.54
C LYS A 50 -1.72 5.43 -9.88
N LYS A 51 -2.33 6.60 -10.14
CA LYS A 51 -3.11 6.81 -11.36
C LYS A 51 -2.27 6.74 -12.63
N ASN A 52 -0.98 7.05 -12.53
CA ASN A 52 -0.08 7.01 -13.67
C ASN A 52 0.39 5.61 -14.03
N ARG A 53 0.03 4.61 -13.22
CA ARG A 53 0.34 3.21 -13.51
C ARG A 53 -0.63 2.67 -14.55
N LYS A 54 -0.19 1.65 -15.30
CA LYS A 54 -1.01 1.05 -16.35
C LYS A 54 -2.26 0.39 -15.81
N LYS A 55 -2.15 -0.20 -14.60
CA LYS A 55 -3.27 -0.86 -13.93
C LYS A 55 -3.40 -0.34 -12.51
N PRO A 56 -3.99 0.86 -12.35
CA PRO A 56 -4.08 1.47 -11.02
C PRO A 56 -4.79 0.60 -9.98
N GLU A 57 -5.69 -0.27 -10.40
CA GLU A 57 -6.43 -1.16 -9.51
C GLU A 57 -5.55 -2.21 -8.83
N GLU A 58 -4.31 -2.38 -9.31
CA GLU A 58 -3.36 -3.32 -8.70
C GLU A 58 -2.47 -2.65 -7.66
N TYR A 59 -2.72 -1.40 -7.35
CA TYR A 59 -1.89 -0.62 -6.43
C TYR A 59 -2.74 -0.02 -5.33
N PHE A 60 -2.10 0.20 -4.17
CA PHE A 60 -2.76 0.79 -3.01
C PHE A 60 -1.91 1.89 -2.42
N VAL A 61 -2.58 2.86 -1.78
CA VAL A 61 -1.90 3.85 -0.95
C VAL A 61 -2.24 3.53 0.50
N LEU A 62 -1.21 3.21 1.29
CA LEU A 62 -1.36 2.91 2.71
C LEU A 62 -0.91 4.09 3.55
N TYR A 63 -1.70 4.44 4.55
CA TYR A 63 -1.37 5.54 5.46
C TYR A 63 -2.14 5.41 6.77
N LYS A 64 -1.67 6.11 7.81
CA LYS A 64 -2.34 6.16 9.11
C LYS A 64 -3.16 7.44 9.22
N GLY A 65 -4.36 7.31 9.80
CA GLY A 65 -5.21 8.45 10.08
C GLY A 65 -4.82 9.13 11.39
N PRO A 66 -5.53 10.23 11.73
CA PRO A 66 -5.21 11.01 12.92
C PRO A 66 -5.37 10.25 14.24
N ASN A 67 -6.15 9.19 14.25
CA ASN A 67 -6.37 8.37 15.45
C ASN A 67 -5.55 7.08 15.44
N GLY A 68 -4.58 6.97 14.52
CA GLY A 68 -3.73 5.80 14.44
C GLY A 68 -4.29 4.65 13.64
N GLU A 69 -5.51 4.77 13.10
CA GLU A 69 -6.07 3.75 12.24
C GLU A 69 -5.40 3.77 10.87
N PHE A 70 -5.29 2.61 10.22
CA PHE A 70 -4.68 2.58 8.91
C PHE A 70 -5.75 2.58 7.81
N PHE A 71 -5.39 3.17 6.68
CA PHE A 71 -6.24 3.26 5.51
C PHE A 71 -5.55 2.65 4.30
N CYS A 72 -6.36 2.06 3.41
CA CYS A 72 -5.90 1.48 2.15
C CYS A 72 -6.78 2.05 1.03
N ARG A 73 -6.19 2.87 0.16
CA ARG A 73 -6.94 3.52 -0.92
C ARG A 73 -6.49 3.08 -2.30
#